data_7f71b1c7b6a488588ffc290a90c9788c
#
_entry.id   7f71b1c7b6a488588ffc290a90c9788c
#
_cell.length_a   1.000
_cell.length_b   1.000
_cell.length_c   1.000
_cell.angle_alpha   90.00
_cell.angle_beta   90.00
_cell.angle_gamma   90.00
#
_symmetry.space_group_name_H-M   'P 1'
#
loop_
_entity.id
_entity.type
_entity.pdbx_description
1 polymer ?
#
loop_
_entity_poly.entity_id
_entity_poly.type
_entity_poly.pdbx_seq_one_letter_code
_entity_poly.pdbx_strand_id
1 'polypeptide(L)'
;MKRLISIFLMAFALCANDVFVYDFTGQPELSEVINNKVNNLEILVGKSYNLKNNLSLTTGTNATSTYAFPHRIAFTQKESTGVYFTYDDIKYVNDFKLPEVIKVNESLFAPSVNGEVYVISECDKQNVVGTSMANILFSKAKLFIKSADKYTHIYVNEGKCIVQDSKSSKKKKELKEGDYLVVTPQIIMSAKDARVTTGNSFSVKDIEDEEKSYHKKELDTLQNKLDNVLFVNYNNDIFGVKIK
;
A
#
# COMPACT_ATOMS: atom_id res chain seq x y z
N MET A 1 42.65 31.83 -5.02
CA MET A 1 42.39 30.49 -4.44
C MET A 1 40.88 30.35 -4.23
N LYS A 2 40.19 29.70 -5.19
CA LYS A 2 38.76 29.40 -5.09
C LYS A 2 38.64 28.04 -4.40
N ARG A 3 38.08 28.02 -3.18
CA ARG A 3 37.75 26.77 -2.48
C ARG A 3 36.50 26.18 -3.12
N LEU A 4 36.68 25.08 -3.85
CA LEU A 4 35.57 24.19 -4.23
C LEU A 4 35.06 23.51 -2.94
N ILE A 5 33.86 23.83 -2.54
CA ILE A 5 33.13 23.06 -1.54
C ILE A 5 32.51 21.89 -2.32
N SER A 6 33.14 20.73 -2.26
CA SER A 6 32.54 19.46 -2.69
C SER A 6 31.46 19.10 -1.69
N ILE A 7 30.22 19.33 -2.08
CA ILE A 7 29.06 18.75 -1.37
C ILE A 7 29.05 17.27 -1.74
N PHE A 8 29.58 16.45 -0.86
CA PHE A 8 29.42 15.00 -0.93
C PHE A 8 27.96 14.69 -0.58
N LEU A 9 27.10 14.57 -1.59
CA LEU A 9 25.79 13.95 -1.42
C LEU A 9 26.02 12.45 -1.18
N MET A 10 26.15 12.06 0.07
CA MET A 10 26.00 10.67 0.45
C MET A 10 24.53 10.32 0.21
N ALA A 11 24.27 9.60 -0.87
CA ALA A 11 22.99 8.94 -1.09
C ALA A 11 22.86 7.78 -0.07
N PHE A 12 22.44 8.10 1.14
CA PHE A 12 21.95 7.07 2.05
C PHE A 12 20.73 6.44 1.40
N ALA A 13 20.70 5.12 1.37
CA ALA A 13 19.49 4.35 1.02
C ALA A 13 18.43 4.65 2.10
N LEU A 14 17.65 5.69 1.87
CA LEU A 14 16.55 6.09 2.73
C LEU A 14 15.44 5.06 2.51
N CYS A 15 15.28 4.15 3.45
CA CYS A 15 14.06 3.33 3.52
C CYS A 15 12.88 4.27 3.74
N ALA A 16 11.71 3.94 3.18
CA ALA A 16 10.47 4.67 3.45
C ALA A 16 10.02 4.36 4.89
N ASN A 17 10.69 4.97 5.86
CA ASN A 17 10.45 4.68 7.28
C ASN A 17 9.41 5.61 7.92
N ASP A 18 8.93 6.61 7.19
CA ASP A 18 8.00 7.60 7.70
C ASP A 18 6.79 7.75 6.79
N VAL A 19 5.61 7.91 7.40
CA VAL A 19 4.37 8.22 6.72
C VAL A 19 3.98 9.66 7.03
N PHE A 20 3.77 10.45 5.99
CA PHE A 20 3.28 11.84 6.09
C PHE A 20 1.77 11.87 5.87
N VAL A 21 1.04 12.45 6.82
CA VAL A 21 -0.41 12.65 6.69
C VAL A 21 -0.68 13.89 5.85
N TYR A 22 -1.17 13.69 4.61
CA TYR A 22 -1.46 14.81 3.71
C TYR A 22 -2.78 15.49 4.05
N ASP A 23 -3.85 14.72 4.13
CA ASP A 23 -5.19 15.16 4.55
C ASP A 23 -6.05 13.98 5.01
N PHE A 24 -7.18 14.30 5.60
CA PHE A 24 -8.23 13.33 5.91
C PHE A 24 -9.60 14.01 6.04
N THR A 25 -10.65 13.21 5.92
CA THR A 25 -12.04 13.57 6.25
C THR A 25 -12.59 12.57 7.26
N GLY A 26 -13.59 12.99 8.04
CA GLY A 26 -14.16 12.14 9.08
C GLY A 26 -13.21 11.92 10.25
N GLN A 27 -13.23 10.74 10.81
CA GLN A 27 -12.38 10.36 11.95
C GLN A 27 -11.55 9.12 11.62
N PRO A 28 -10.41 9.28 10.91
CA PRO A 28 -9.47 8.18 10.75
C PRO A 28 -8.74 7.93 12.08
N GLU A 29 -8.30 6.70 12.26
CA GLU A 29 -7.52 6.31 13.42
C GLU A 29 -6.11 5.92 13.00
N LEU A 30 -5.14 6.34 13.80
CA LEU A 30 -3.75 5.95 13.69
C LEU A 30 -3.33 5.30 15.01
N SER A 31 -2.80 4.12 14.94
CA SER A 31 -2.25 3.45 16.11
C SER A 31 -0.91 2.79 15.81
N GLU A 32 -0.09 2.66 16.85
CA GLU A 32 1.14 1.89 16.83
C GLU A 32 1.04 0.69 17.76
N VAL A 33 1.76 -0.39 17.44
CA VAL A 33 1.82 -1.57 18.28
C VAL A 33 3.24 -1.73 18.81
N ILE A 34 3.42 -1.47 20.11
CA ILE A 34 4.70 -1.61 20.81
C ILE A 34 4.51 -2.63 21.95
N ASN A 35 5.35 -3.67 21.98
CA ASN A 35 5.30 -4.71 23.01
C ASN A 35 3.90 -5.33 23.18
N ASN A 36 3.21 -5.63 22.10
CA ASN A 36 1.84 -6.16 22.03
C ASN A 36 0.78 -5.25 22.67
N LYS A 37 1.07 -3.97 22.85
CA LYS A 37 0.09 -2.97 23.27
C LYS A 37 -0.21 -2.02 22.13
N VAL A 38 -1.48 -1.79 21.90
CA VAL A 38 -1.97 -0.80 20.92
C VAL A 38 -2.00 0.55 21.58
N ASN A 39 -1.29 1.53 21.02
CA ASN A 39 -1.29 2.91 21.45
C ASN A 39 -1.94 3.75 20.34
N ASN A 40 -3.04 4.40 20.65
CA ASN A 40 -3.65 5.33 19.71
C ASN A 40 -2.83 6.61 19.65
N LEU A 41 -2.55 7.06 18.44
CA LEU A 41 -1.83 8.29 18.15
C LEU A 41 -2.80 9.36 17.67
N GLU A 42 -2.55 10.60 18.06
CA GLU A 42 -3.27 11.72 17.49
C GLU A 42 -2.86 11.91 16.03
N ILE A 43 -3.83 11.84 15.11
CA ILE A 43 -3.60 12.06 13.68
C ILE A 43 -3.70 13.54 13.35
N LEU A 44 -2.64 14.09 12.78
CA LEU A 44 -2.54 15.53 12.43
C LEU A 44 -2.11 15.69 10.98
N VAL A 45 -2.83 16.52 10.23
CA VAL A 45 -2.43 16.91 8.88
C VAL A 45 -1.07 17.61 8.92
N GLY A 46 -0.18 17.25 8.02
CA GLY A 46 1.17 17.81 7.94
C GLY A 46 2.19 17.16 8.89
N LYS A 47 1.79 16.16 9.68
CA LYS A 47 2.70 15.44 10.58
C LYS A 47 3.20 14.14 9.94
N SER A 48 4.46 13.81 10.23
CA SER A 48 5.06 12.51 9.87
C SER A 48 5.09 11.58 11.08
N TYR A 49 4.92 10.27 10.83
CA TYR A 49 4.95 9.20 11.82
C TYR A 49 5.90 8.12 11.37
N ASN A 50 6.68 7.58 12.31
CA ASN A 50 7.69 6.58 12.00
C ASN A 50 7.06 5.19 11.87
N LEU A 51 7.32 4.51 10.75
CA LEU A 51 6.77 3.17 10.45
C LEU A 51 7.45 2.03 11.24
N LYS A 52 8.57 2.30 11.94
CA LYS A 52 9.31 1.25 12.68
C LYS A 52 8.49 0.59 13.80
N ASN A 53 7.38 1.19 14.19
CA ASN A 53 6.58 0.77 15.34
C ASN A 53 5.30 0.00 14.96
N ASN A 54 5.26 -0.68 13.82
CA ASN A 54 4.05 -1.41 13.40
C ASN A 54 2.81 -0.51 13.42
N LEU A 55 2.67 0.33 12.40
CA LEU A 55 1.55 1.27 12.29
C LEU A 55 0.30 0.62 11.72
N SER A 56 -0.84 0.98 12.29
CA SER A 56 -2.17 0.70 11.77
C SER A 56 -2.86 2.02 11.45
N LEU A 57 -3.33 2.14 10.22
CA LEU A 57 -4.09 3.27 9.70
C LEU A 57 -5.49 2.76 9.35
N THR A 58 -6.53 3.24 10.02
CA THR A 58 -7.90 2.80 9.75
C THR A 58 -8.83 3.97 9.49
N THR A 59 -9.79 3.75 8.60
CA THR A 59 -10.86 4.69 8.31
C THR A 59 -12.20 4.04 8.64
N GLY A 60 -13.03 4.74 9.39
CA GLY A 60 -14.43 4.34 9.61
C GLY A 60 -15.32 4.68 8.42
N THR A 61 -16.61 4.54 8.62
CA THR A 61 -17.64 4.95 7.65
C THR A 61 -17.57 6.47 7.42
N ASN A 62 -17.70 6.91 6.17
CA ASN A 62 -17.60 8.31 5.75
C ASN A 62 -16.26 8.99 6.08
N ALA A 63 -15.19 8.22 6.31
CA ALA A 63 -13.86 8.74 6.52
C ALA A 63 -12.94 8.38 5.35
N THR A 64 -12.04 9.28 5.00
CA THR A 64 -10.98 9.05 4.02
C THR A 64 -9.68 9.63 4.56
N SER A 65 -8.55 9.09 4.14
CA SER A 65 -7.25 9.67 4.50
C SER A 65 -6.24 9.47 3.38
N THR A 66 -5.36 10.45 3.23
CA THR A 66 -4.30 10.43 2.22
C THR A 66 -2.96 10.55 2.90
N TYR A 67 -2.05 9.69 2.49
CA TYR A 67 -0.71 9.60 3.03
C TYR A 67 0.32 9.64 1.90
N ALA A 68 1.46 10.24 2.20
CA ALA A 68 2.61 10.24 1.32
C ALA A 68 3.85 9.69 2.03
N PHE A 69 4.74 9.11 1.24
CA PHE A 69 5.98 8.49 1.70
C PHE A 69 7.16 9.08 0.93
N PRO A 70 8.36 9.02 1.48
CA PRO A 70 9.58 9.26 0.72
C PRO A 70 9.59 8.46 -0.58
N HIS A 71 10.41 8.89 -1.54
CA HIS A 71 10.52 8.28 -2.88
C HIS A 71 9.28 8.37 -3.75
N ARG A 72 8.40 9.36 -3.49
CA ARG A 72 7.23 9.65 -4.32
C ARG A 72 6.25 8.48 -4.39
N ILE A 73 5.90 7.99 -3.22
CA ILE A 73 4.84 7.01 -3.04
C ILE A 73 3.70 7.67 -2.25
N ALA A 74 2.47 7.46 -2.67
CA ALA A 74 1.30 7.93 -1.94
C ALA A 74 0.16 6.94 -2.02
N PHE A 75 -0.73 6.96 -1.02
CA PHE A 75 -1.99 6.25 -1.10
C PHE A 75 -3.13 7.05 -0.46
N THR A 76 -4.35 6.83 -0.98
CA THR A 76 -5.59 7.26 -0.36
C THR A 76 -6.37 6.05 0.12
N GLN A 77 -6.72 6.02 1.39
CA GLN A 77 -7.69 5.09 1.96
C GLN A 77 -9.10 5.62 1.78
N LYS A 78 -10.01 4.78 1.31
CA LYS A 78 -11.44 5.04 1.31
C LYS A 78 -12.06 4.63 2.65
N GLU A 79 -13.36 4.82 2.78
CA GLU A 79 -14.09 4.44 4.00
C GLU A 79 -13.95 2.94 4.33
N SER A 80 -14.05 2.61 5.60
CA SER A 80 -14.00 1.24 6.12
C SER A 80 -12.76 0.46 5.67
N THR A 81 -11.60 1.12 5.62
CA THR A 81 -10.35 0.56 5.14
C THR A 81 -9.30 0.52 6.24
N GLY A 82 -8.60 -0.61 6.36
CA GLY A 82 -7.40 -0.76 7.18
C GLY A 82 -6.15 -0.93 6.33
N VAL A 83 -5.10 -0.18 6.67
CA VAL A 83 -3.75 -0.32 6.10
C VAL A 83 -2.77 -0.53 7.24
N TYR A 84 -2.02 -1.62 7.18
CA TYR A 84 -1.18 -2.08 8.27
C TYR A 84 0.27 -2.21 7.81
N PHE A 85 1.17 -1.55 8.51
CA PHE A 85 2.61 -1.70 8.33
C PHE A 85 3.16 -2.53 9.49
N THR A 86 3.52 -3.78 9.22
CA THR A 86 4.03 -4.69 10.23
C THR A 86 5.47 -5.07 9.90
N TYR A 87 6.36 -4.92 10.89
CA TYR A 87 7.76 -5.32 10.78
C TYR A 87 8.05 -6.63 11.52
N ASP A 88 7.15 -7.06 12.42
CA ASP A 88 7.24 -8.27 13.22
C ASP A 88 6.11 -9.25 12.90
N ASP A 89 6.17 -10.48 13.48
CA ASP A 89 5.19 -11.55 13.30
C ASP A 89 3.82 -11.26 13.96
N ILE A 90 3.37 -9.99 13.97
CA ILE A 90 2.05 -9.63 14.50
C ILE A 90 1.00 -10.17 13.53
N LYS A 91 0.24 -11.17 14.00
CA LYS A 91 -0.80 -11.84 13.19
C LYS A 91 -2.15 -11.14 13.23
N TYR A 92 -2.37 -10.29 14.21
CA TYR A 92 -3.67 -9.65 14.45
C TYR A 92 -3.48 -8.21 14.93
N VAL A 93 -4.27 -7.30 14.40
CA VAL A 93 -4.46 -5.94 14.94
C VAL A 93 -5.97 -5.73 15.09
N ASN A 94 -6.42 -5.34 16.30
CA ASN A 94 -7.84 -5.11 16.61
C ASN A 94 -8.76 -6.26 16.15
N ASP A 95 -8.42 -7.52 16.49
CA ASP A 95 -9.15 -8.74 16.10
C ASP A 95 -9.16 -9.09 14.60
N PHE A 96 -8.54 -8.29 13.75
CA PHE A 96 -8.37 -8.61 12.33
C PHE A 96 -7.11 -9.48 12.13
N LYS A 97 -7.29 -10.60 11.45
CA LYS A 97 -6.16 -11.40 10.96
C LYS A 97 -5.45 -10.61 9.86
N LEU A 98 -4.21 -10.22 10.14
CA LEU A 98 -3.38 -9.60 9.11
C LEU A 98 -3.03 -10.63 8.04
N PRO A 99 -3.00 -10.24 6.76
CA PRO A 99 -2.41 -11.07 5.71
C PRO A 99 -0.98 -11.41 6.11
N GLU A 100 -0.52 -12.64 5.80
CA GLU A 100 0.88 -12.99 5.99
C GLU A 100 1.73 -12.01 5.19
N VAL A 101 2.47 -11.16 5.91
CA VAL A 101 3.41 -10.23 5.27
C VAL A 101 4.53 -11.07 4.67
N ILE A 102 4.63 -11.07 3.35
CA ILE A 102 5.81 -11.61 2.72
C ILE A 102 6.96 -10.69 3.11
N LYS A 103 7.97 -11.24 3.79
CA LYS A 103 9.26 -10.58 3.96
C LYS A 103 9.89 -10.44 2.57
N VAL A 104 9.50 -9.37 1.87
CA VAL A 104 10.14 -9.03 0.60
C VAL A 104 11.39 -8.25 0.96
N ASN A 105 12.52 -8.91 0.93
CA ASN A 105 13.81 -8.26 1.06
C ASN A 105 13.85 -7.11 0.03
N GLU A 106 14.11 -5.87 0.53
CA GLU A 106 14.31 -4.65 -0.28
C GLU A 106 13.05 -3.87 -0.72
N SER A 107 11.84 -4.24 -0.30
CA SER A 107 10.66 -3.41 -0.57
C SER A 107 10.70 -2.12 0.24
N LEU A 108 10.43 -1.00 -0.43
CA LEU A 108 10.33 0.32 0.21
C LEU A 108 8.99 0.57 0.88
N PHE A 109 7.96 -0.05 0.34
CA PHE A 109 6.58 0.12 0.74
C PHE A 109 5.90 -1.25 0.73
N ALA A 110 5.51 -1.73 1.88
CA ALA A 110 4.96 -3.08 2.04
C ALA A 110 3.80 -3.13 3.05
N PRO A 111 2.69 -2.40 2.84
CA PRO A 111 1.52 -2.49 3.69
C PRO A 111 0.67 -3.71 3.37
N SER A 112 -0.09 -4.15 4.38
CA SER A 112 -1.24 -5.03 4.21
C SER A 112 -2.52 -4.21 4.17
N VAL A 113 -3.42 -4.51 3.23
CA VAL A 113 -4.65 -3.76 2.99
C VAL A 113 -5.89 -4.64 3.18
N ASN A 114 -6.85 -4.13 3.94
CA ASN A 114 -8.22 -4.62 4.00
C ASN A 114 -9.16 -3.43 3.80
N GLY A 115 -9.93 -3.43 2.72
CA GLY A 115 -10.75 -2.31 2.26
C GLY A 115 -10.30 -1.79 0.90
N GLU A 116 -10.41 -0.50 0.67
CA GLU A 116 -10.21 0.13 -0.63
C GLU A 116 -9.13 1.22 -0.59
N VAL A 117 -8.13 1.08 -1.45
CA VAL A 117 -7.03 2.05 -1.57
C VAL A 117 -6.71 2.38 -3.02
N TYR A 118 -6.30 3.62 -3.24
CA TYR A 118 -5.62 4.08 -4.45
C TYR A 118 -4.14 4.28 -4.11
N VAL A 119 -3.26 3.73 -4.92
CA VAL A 119 -1.81 3.77 -4.69
C VAL A 119 -1.11 4.33 -5.92
N ILE A 120 -0.18 5.26 -5.69
CA ILE A 120 0.74 5.76 -6.69
C ILE A 120 2.16 5.52 -6.22
N SER A 121 2.99 5.04 -7.11
CA SER A 121 4.44 4.98 -6.93
C SER A 121 5.15 5.47 -8.18
N GLU A 122 6.06 6.41 -8.00
CA GLU A 122 7.05 6.83 -9.02
C GLU A 122 8.44 6.24 -8.74
N CYS A 123 8.54 5.37 -7.73
CA CYS A 123 9.78 4.74 -7.32
C CYS A 123 10.18 3.60 -8.25
N ASP A 124 11.47 3.54 -8.62
CA ASP A 124 12.01 2.44 -9.43
C ASP A 124 12.18 1.12 -8.66
N LYS A 125 12.24 1.20 -7.33
CA LYS A 125 12.36 0.01 -6.48
C LYS A 125 11.04 -0.73 -6.36
N GLN A 126 11.11 -2.02 -6.07
CA GLN A 126 9.95 -2.85 -5.90
C GLN A 126 9.19 -2.48 -4.62
N ASN A 127 7.88 -2.29 -4.77
CA ASN A 127 6.91 -2.14 -3.71
C ASN A 127 5.99 -3.35 -3.67
N VAL A 128 5.35 -3.58 -2.53
CA VAL A 128 4.40 -4.68 -2.36
C VAL A 128 3.18 -4.17 -1.60
N VAL A 129 1.99 -4.52 -2.06
CA VAL A 129 0.76 -4.41 -1.27
C VAL A 129 0.25 -5.82 -1.02
N GLY A 130 0.18 -6.20 0.25
CA GLY A 130 -0.40 -7.47 0.68
C GLY A 130 -1.91 -7.35 0.86
N THR A 131 -2.64 -8.42 0.49
CA THR A 131 -4.08 -8.57 0.74
C THR A 131 -4.36 -9.99 1.22
N SER A 132 -5.59 -10.27 1.66
CA SER A 132 -5.99 -11.61 2.07
C SER A 132 -5.78 -12.69 0.99
N MET A 133 -5.88 -12.31 -0.30
CA MET A 133 -5.85 -13.24 -1.43
C MET A 133 -4.57 -13.17 -2.24
N ALA A 134 -3.87 -12.02 -2.26
CA ALA A 134 -2.75 -11.79 -3.15
C ALA A 134 -1.73 -10.81 -2.60
N ASN A 135 -0.52 -10.89 -3.14
CA ASN A 135 0.51 -9.88 -3.01
C ASN A 135 0.68 -9.20 -4.36
N ILE A 136 0.62 -7.87 -4.36
CA ILE A 136 0.69 -7.04 -5.55
C ILE A 136 2.07 -6.38 -5.55
N LEU A 137 2.93 -6.79 -6.48
CA LEU A 137 4.30 -6.32 -6.63
C LEU A 137 4.37 -5.33 -7.79
N PHE A 138 4.89 -4.14 -7.55
CA PHE A 138 4.99 -3.08 -8.55
C PHE A 138 6.16 -2.14 -8.26
N SER A 139 6.56 -1.35 -9.25
CA SER A 139 7.48 -0.22 -9.09
C SER A 139 6.76 1.07 -9.46
N LYS A 140 6.99 1.60 -10.65
CA LYS A 140 6.23 2.76 -11.16
C LYS A 140 4.86 2.32 -11.63
N ALA A 141 3.82 2.67 -10.89
CA ALA A 141 2.43 2.32 -11.22
C ALA A 141 1.41 3.20 -10.51
N LYS A 142 0.22 3.27 -11.09
CA LYS A 142 -1.00 3.83 -10.50
C LYS A 142 -2.05 2.72 -10.42
N LEU A 143 -2.40 2.34 -9.20
CA LEU A 143 -3.23 1.16 -8.93
C LEU A 143 -4.44 1.53 -8.09
N PHE A 144 -5.56 0.89 -8.39
CA PHE A 144 -6.68 0.73 -7.48
C PHE A 144 -6.66 -0.69 -6.93
N ILE A 145 -6.84 -0.83 -5.62
CA ILE A 145 -6.87 -2.13 -4.93
C ILE A 145 -8.04 -2.12 -3.95
N LYS A 146 -8.90 -3.14 -4.05
CA LYS A 146 -9.99 -3.37 -3.10
C LYS A 146 -9.88 -4.80 -2.59
N SER A 147 -9.83 -4.96 -1.27
CA SER A 147 -9.62 -6.25 -0.63
C SER A 147 -10.64 -6.48 0.50
N ALA A 148 -11.11 -7.71 0.58
CA ALA A 148 -11.84 -8.24 1.72
C ALA A 148 -11.47 -9.72 1.89
N ASP A 149 -12.02 -10.40 2.90
CA ASP A 149 -11.65 -11.78 3.24
C ASP A 149 -11.75 -12.77 2.09
N LYS A 150 -12.68 -12.54 1.15
CA LYS A 150 -13.02 -13.48 0.07
C LYS A 150 -12.72 -12.96 -1.33
N TYR A 151 -12.15 -11.77 -1.48
CA TYR A 151 -11.79 -11.25 -2.78
C TYR A 151 -10.70 -10.18 -2.70
N THR A 152 -10.00 -10.03 -3.80
CA THR A 152 -9.15 -8.86 -4.07
C THR A 152 -9.37 -8.43 -5.51
N HIS A 153 -9.68 -7.16 -5.70
CA HIS A 153 -9.82 -6.50 -7.00
C HIS A 153 -8.60 -5.62 -7.21
N ILE A 154 -8.03 -5.65 -8.40
CA ILE A 154 -6.87 -4.85 -8.77
C ILE A 154 -7.13 -4.25 -10.15
N TYR A 155 -7.03 -2.92 -10.28
CA TYR A 155 -7.04 -2.22 -11.55
C TYR A 155 -5.71 -1.49 -11.75
N VAL A 156 -5.13 -1.64 -12.93
CA VAL A 156 -3.90 -0.93 -13.32
C VAL A 156 -4.29 0.23 -14.22
N ASN A 157 -4.26 1.44 -13.68
CA ASN A 157 -4.54 2.64 -14.49
C ASN A 157 -3.32 3.07 -15.31
N GLU A 158 -2.11 2.87 -14.78
CA GLU A 158 -0.85 3.23 -15.44
C GLU A 158 0.27 2.31 -14.94
N GLY A 159 1.18 1.93 -15.84
CA GLY A 159 2.31 1.07 -15.53
C GLY A 159 1.94 -0.41 -15.55
N LYS A 160 2.55 -1.19 -14.66
CA LYS A 160 2.32 -2.64 -14.55
C LYS A 160 2.53 -3.14 -13.13
N CYS A 161 1.92 -4.29 -12.82
CA CYS A 161 2.18 -5.02 -11.58
C CYS A 161 2.18 -6.54 -11.80
N ILE A 162 2.76 -7.26 -10.83
CA ILE A 162 2.69 -8.72 -10.75
C ILE A 162 1.81 -9.06 -9.54
N VAL A 163 0.72 -9.76 -9.77
CA VAL A 163 -0.15 -10.29 -8.73
C VAL A 163 0.26 -11.72 -8.46
N GLN A 164 0.63 -11.99 -7.21
CA GLN A 164 1.07 -13.29 -6.73
C GLN A 164 0.06 -13.82 -5.72
N ASP A 165 -0.30 -15.10 -5.83
CA ASP A 165 -1.20 -15.76 -4.87
C ASP A 165 -0.61 -15.73 -3.45
N SER A 166 -1.39 -15.27 -2.46
CA SER A 166 -0.96 -15.25 -1.05
C SER A 166 -0.66 -16.65 -0.48
N LYS A 167 -1.23 -17.71 -1.08
CA LYS A 167 -1.05 -19.11 -0.65
C LYS A 167 0.02 -19.85 -1.46
N SER A 168 0.41 -19.33 -2.63
CA SER A 168 1.36 -20.00 -3.52
C SER A 168 2.18 -19.01 -4.34
N SER A 169 3.46 -18.90 -4.02
CA SER A 169 4.39 -18.03 -4.76
C SER A 169 4.59 -18.44 -6.24
N LYS A 170 4.24 -19.69 -6.60
CA LYS A 170 4.33 -20.19 -7.97
C LYS A 170 3.22 -19.65 -8.87
N LYS A 171 2.06 -19.32 -8.30
CA LYS A 171 0.92 -18.78 -9.06
C LYS A 171 1.01 -17.27 -9.09
N LYS A 172 1.28 -16.71 -10.27
CA LYS A 172 1.40 -15.27 -10.50
C LYS A 172 0.80 -14.87 -11.84
N LYS A 173 0.34 -13.63 -11.92
CA LYS A 173 -0.21 -12.99 -13.12
C LYS A 173 0.40 -11.60 -13.27
N GLU A 174 0.94 -11.29 -14.43
CA GLU A 174 1.31 -9.93 -14.79
C GLU A 174 0.08 -9.18 -15.31
N LEU A 175 -0.10 -7.96 -14.83
CA LEU A 175 -1.11 -7.01 -15.28
C LEU A 175 -0.42 -5.78 -15.84
N LYS A 176 -1.02 -5.23 -16.89
CA LYS A 176 -0.60 -3.98 -17.55
C LYS A 176 -1.70 -2.94 -17.50
N GLU A 177 -1.41 -1.77 -17.96
CA GLU A 177 -2.35 -0.67 -18.06
C GLU A 177 -3.68 -1.10 -18.72
N GLY A 178 -4.78 -0.73 -18.08
CA GLY A 178 -6.15 -1.09 -18.47
C GLY A 178 -6.65 -2.44 -17.91
N ASP A 179 -5.76 -3.31 -17.43
CA ASP A 179 -6.17 -4.61 -16.89
C ASP A 179 -6.89 -4.49 -15.55
N TYR A 180 -7.97 -5.26 -15.41
CA TYR A 180 -8.70 -5.43 -14.15
C TYR A 180 -8.73 -6.91 -13.77
N LEU A 181 -8.25 -7.23 -12.57
CA LEU A 181 -8.17 -8.60 -12.06
C LEU A 181 -9.03 -8.76 -10.81
N VAL A 182 -9.77 -9.86 -10.76
CA VAL A 182 -10.45 -10.33 -9.54
C VAL A 182 -9.79 -11.62 -9.07
N VAL A 183 -9.36 -11.64 -7.82
CA VAL A 183 -8.84 -12.82 -7.14
C VAL A 183 -9.86 -13.29 -6.11
N THR A 184 -10.25 -14.56 -6.19
CA THR A 184 -11.23 -15.18 -5.29
C THR A 184 -10.75 -16.55 -4.83
N PRO A 185 -11.23 -17.06 -3.67
CA PRO A 185 -10.93 -18.42 -3.23
C PRO A 185 -11.46 -19.44 -4.25
N GLN A 186 -10.68 -20.48 -4.48
CA GLN A 186 -11.08 -21.63 -5.30
C GLN A 186 -10.86 -22.92 -4.53
N ILE A 187 -11.89 -23.77 -4.52
CA ILE A 187 -11.77 -25.14 -4.04
C ILE A 187 -11.32 -26.01 -5.21
N ILE A 188 -10.17 -26.65 -5.09
CA ILE A 188 -9.63 -27.54 -6.12
C ILE A 188 -9.84 -28.98 -5.61
N MET A 189 -10.73 -29.73 -6.24
CA MET A 189 -10.91 -31.15 -5.99
C MET A 189 -10.02 -31.95 -6.96
N SER A 190 -9.06 -32.69 -6.40
CA SER A 190 -8.30 -33.65 -7.20
C SER A 190 -9.05 -34.96 -7.25
N ALA A 191 -9.52 -35.35 -8.44
CA ALA A 191 -10.20 -36.64 -8.65
C ALA A 191 -9.28 -37.85 -8.44
N LYS A 192 -7.93 -37.66 -8.49
CA LYS A 192 -6.96 -38.74 -8.35
C LYS A 192 -6.64 -39.09 -6.89
N ASP A 193 -6.69 -38.14 -5.98
CA ASP A 193 -6.16 -38.32 -4.63
C ASP A 193 -7.19 -38.07 -3.52
N ALA A 194 -8.45 -37.87 -3.84
CA ALA A 194 -9.51 -37.47 -2.89
C ALA A 194 -9.09 -36.27 -2.00
N ARG A 195 -8.14 -35.44 -2.45
CA ARG A 195 -7.64 -34.28 -1.70
C ARG A 195 -8.37 -33.05 -2.12
N VAL A 196 -8.89 -32.33 -1.14
CA VAL A 196 -9.42 -30.98 -1.32
C VAL A 196 -8.29 -30.00 -0.99
N THR A 197 -7.83 -29.26 -1.99
CA THR A 197 -6.89 -28.15 -1.79
C THR A 197 -7.59 -26.83 -2.00
N THR A 198 -7.26 -25.85 -1.17
CA THR A 198 -7.75 -24.47 -1.35
C THR A 198 -6.67 -23.66 -2.05
N GLY A 199 -7.05 -22.96 -3.10
CA GLY A 199 -6.21 -22.03 -3.85
C GLY A 199 -6.98 -20.76 -4.13
N ASN A 200 -6.38 -19.86 -4.91
CA ASN A 200 -7.05 -18.66 -5.39
C ASN A 200 -7.22 -18.72 -6.90
N SER A 201 -8.33 -18.23 -7.41
CA SER A 201 -8.61 -18.07 -8.83
C SER A 201 -8.30 -16.65 -9.26
N PHE A 202 -7.70 -16.48 -10.45
CA PHE A 202 -7.35 -15.20 -11.06
C PHE A 202 -8.21 -15.01 -12.31
N SER A 203 -9.16 -14.08 -12.25
CA SER A 203 -10.06 -13.77 -13.36
C SER A 203 -9.84 -12.35 -13.85
N VAL A 204 -9.32 -12.18 -15.06
CA VAL A 204 -9.28 -10.87 -15.73
C VAL A 204 -10.70 -10.56 -16.22
N LYS A 205 -11.14 -9.35 -15.98
CA LYS A 205 -12.47 -8.86 -16.38
C LYS A 205 -12.35 -7.55 -17.11
N ASP A 206 -13.29 -7.30 -17.97
CA ASP A 206 -13.52 -5.96 -18.50
C ASP A 206 -14.36 -5.17 -17.51
N ILE A 207 -14.02 -3.91 -17.31
CA ILE A 207 -14.79 -2.94 -16.53
C ILE A 207 -15.32 -1.85 -17.45
N GLU A 208 -16.44 -1.27 -17.08
CA GLU A 208 -17.08 -0.21 -17.86
C GLU A 208 -16.21 1.05 -17.92
N ASP A 209 -16.33 1.82 -18.97
CA ASP A 209 -15.53 3.04 -19.16
C ASP A 209 -15.82 4.11 -18.09
N GLU A 210 -17.04 4.12 -17.55
CA GLU A 210 -17.40 4.97 -16.43
C GLU A 210 -16.60 4.61 -15.16
N GLU A 211 -16.47 3.33 -14.84
CA GLU A 211 -15.69 2.85 -13.70
C GLU A 211 -14.19 3.14 -13.89
N LYS A 212 -13.65 2.94 -15.09
CA LYS A 212 -12.27 3.32 -15.43
C LYS A 212 -12.05 4.83 -15.23
N SER A 213 -12.98 5.64 -15.72
CA SER A 213 -12.93 7.10 -15.60
C SER A 213 -12.95 7.55 -14.14
N TYR A 214 -13.77 6.89 -13.32
CA TYR A 214 -13.82 7.15 -11.88
C TYR A 214 -12.49 6.83 -11.20
N HIS A 215 -11.92 5.65 -11.43
CA HIS A 215 -10.62 5.27 -10.85
C HIS A 215 -9.50 6.21 -11.31
N LYS A 216 -9.49 6.59 -12.58
CA LYS A 216 -8.53 7.55 -13.11
C LYS A 216 -8.61 8.89 -12.39
N LYS A 217 -9.82 9.44 -12.21
CA LYS A 217 -10.02 10.72 -11.49
C LYS A 217 -9.49 10.68 -10.06
N GLU A 218 -9.72 9.57 -9.35
CA GLU A 218 -9.21 9.39 -7.98
C GLU A 218 -7.67 9.36 -7.97
N LEU A 219 -7.06 8.64 -8.92
CA LEU A 219 -5.60 8.56 -9.04
C LEU A 219 -4.97 9.88 -9.48
N ASP A 220 -5.60 10.63 -10.38
CA ASP A 220 -5.15 11.98 -10.78
C ASP A 220 -5.23 12.96 -9.58
N THR A 221 -6.27 12.83 -8.76
CA THR A 221 -6.40 13.60 -7.51
C THR A 221 -5.27 13.26 -6.54
N LEU A 222 -4.94 11.98 -6.37
CA LEU A 222 -3.84 11.53 -5.53
C LEU A 222 -2.48 12.00 -6.07
N GLN A 223 -2.28 11.97 -7.40
CA GLN A 223 -1.08 12.49 -8.05
C GLN A 223 -0.86 13.98 -7.73
N ASN A 224 -1.91 14.78 -7.87
CA ASN A 224 -1.84 16.20 -7.54
C ASN A 224 -1.48 16.44 -6.07
N LYS A 225 -1.95 15.60 -5.16
CA LYS A 225 -1.57 15.67 -3.75
C LYS A 225 -0.09 15.31 -3.55
N LEU A 226 0.39 14.25 -4.19
CA LEU A 226 1.79 13.83 -4.13
C LEU A 226 2.74 14.89 -4.67
N ASP A 227 2.36 15.59 -5.76
CA ASP A 227 3.15 16.67 -6.37
C ASP A 227 3.27 17.90 -5.45
N ASN A 228 2.40 18.02 -4.46
CA ASN A 228 2.41 19.09 -3.47
C ASN A 228 3.13 18.71 -2.15
N VAL A 229 3.87 17.60 -2.12
CA VAL A 229 4.66 17.17 -0.96
C VAL A 229 6.15 17.19 -1.29
N LEU A 230 6.93 17.87 -0.46
CA LEU A 230 8.39 17.80 -0.46
C LEU A 230 8.86 17.04 0.78
N PHE A 231 9.73 16.07 0.60
CA PHE A 231 10.38 15.37 1.70
C PHE A 231 11.76 15.98 1.94
N VAL A 232 11.97 16.47 3.16
CA VAL A 232 13.23 17.10 3.59
C VAL A 232 13.90 16.22 4.63
N ASN A 233 15.17 15.93 4.45
CA ASN A 233 16.00 15.25 5.45
C ASN A 233 16.67 16.29 6.36
N TYR A 234 16.40 16.21 7.65
CA TYR A 234 17.02 17.05 8.65
C TYR A 234 17.40 16.20 9.87
N ASN A 235 18.69 16.18 10.23
CA ASN A 235 19.24 15.41 11.36
C ASN A 235 18.87 13.90 11.34
N ASN A 236 18.89 13.26 10.17
CA ASN A 236 18.48 11.87 9.93
C ASN A 236 16.98 11.57 10.08
N ASP A 237 16.17 12.56 10.30
CA ASP A 237 14.71 12.45 10.22
C ASP A 237 14.21 12.99 8.88
N ILE A 238 13.19 12.35 8.34
CA ILE A 238 12.55 12.76 7.08
C ILE A 238 11.21 13.40 7.39
N PHE A 239 11.08 14.66 7.02
CA PHE A 239 9.84 15.40 7.19
C PHE A 239 9.17 15.61 5.83
N GLY A 240 7.88 15.26 5.75
CA GLY A 240 7.01 15.69 4.67
C GLY A 240 6.58 17.15 4.90
N VAL A 241 6.68 17.97 3.87
CA VAL A 241 6.23 19.37 3.89
C VAL A 241 5.25 19.58 2.75
N LYS A 242 4.07 20.08 3.07
CA LYS A 242 3.09 20.50 2.06
C LYS A 242 3.54 21.85 1.48
N ILE A 243 3.71 21.95 0.17
CA ILE A 243 4.23 23.16 -0.51
C ILE A 243 3.15 24.01 -1.16
N LYS A 244 1.90 23.52 -1.21
CA LYS A 244 0.70 24.27 -1.62
C LYS A 244 -0.53 23.83 -0.85
#